data_b2dc659bc0a54edc9cf52fb782d249e0
#
_entry.id   b2dc659bc0a54edc9cf52fb782d249e0
#
_cell.length_a   1.000
_cell.length_b   1.000
_cell.length_c   1.000
_cell.angle_alpha   90.00
_cell.angle_beta   90.00
_cell.angle_gamma   90.00
#
_symmetry.space_group_name_H-M   'P 1'
#
loop_
_entity.id
_entity.type
_entity.pdbx_description
1 polymer ?
#
loop_
_entity_poly.entity_id
_entity_poly.type
_entity_poly.pdbx_seq_one_letter_code
_entity_poly.pdbx_strand_id
1 'polypeptide(L)'
;YYSSRGTGKTYDIATVNLERKFNPDGGDTLAIRKKKNKTTQSIHKEICELLNIYNLRKFFNISKSKIESKSLIFGKKRAFVFEGGHDTRDLKSYAHFKDLWLEEANQFSSDDIEMLIPTMREHGGSVYMSSNPVPKSHWLYKRYLANEDNPAICIIKSTYHDNPFLNGGDVQAWLEKQKLAYHGNDIGFRIEVLGEEFD
;
A
#
# COMPACT_ATOMS: atom_id res chain seq x y z
N TYR A 1 -2.45 4.75 -5.38
CA TYR A 1 -3.22 3.64 -5.99
C TYR A 1 -4.66 3.68 -5.49
N TYR A 2 -5.54 4.09 -6.36
CA TYR A 2 -6.96 4.24 -6.08
C TYR A 2 -7.77 3.30 -6.97
N SER A 3 -8.27 2.21 -6.41
CA SER A 3 -8.87 1.17 -7.23
C SER A 3 -9.73 0.18 -6.42
N SER A 4 -10.56 -0.59 -7.12
CA SER A 4 -11.40 -1.63 -6.54
C SER A 4 -10.59 -2.81 -5.97
N ARG A 5 -11.29 -3.82 -5.47
CA ARG A 5 -10.66 -5.09 -5.03
C ARG A 5 -10.12 -5.89 -6.21
N GLY A 6 -9.10 -6.68 -5.96
CA GLY A 6 -8.56 -7.61 -6.96
C GLY A 6 -7.68 -6.99 -8.05
N THR A 7 -7.32 -5.72 -7.93
CA THR A 7 -6.54 -4.98 -8.95
C THR A 7 -5.03 -5.17 -8.85
N GLY A 8 -4.51 -5.74 -7.76
CA GLY A 8 -3.06 -5.91 -7.58
C GLY A 8 -2.35 -4.75 -6.89
N LYS A 9 -3.07 -3.73 -6.36
CA LYS A 9 -2.47 -2.54 -5.69
C LYS A 9 -1.30 -2.85 -4.75
N THR A 10 -1.52 -3.79 -3.84
CA THR A 10 -0.53 -4.17 -2.83
C THR A 10 0.71 -4.77 -3.49
N TYR A 11 0.53 -5.58 -4.54
CA TYR A 11 1.62 -6.17 -5.31
C TYR A 11 2.45 -5.10 -6.02
N ASP A 12 1.80 -4.15 -6.68
CA ASP A 12 2.49 -3.07 -7.40
C ASP A 12 3.29 -2.18 -6.46
N ILE A 13 2.68 -1.75 -5.34
CA ILE A 13 3.39 -0.95 -4.34
C ILE A 13 4.55 -1.74 -3.72
N ALA A 14 4.36 -3.03 -3.46
CA ALA A 14 5.41 -3.89 -2.93
C ALA A 14 6.58 -4.00 -3.92
N THR A 15 6.29 -4.16 -5.22
CA THR A 15 7.29 -4.24 -6.28
C THR A 15 8.11 -2.96 -6.36
N VAL A 16 7.45 -1.81 -6.47
CA VAL A 16 8.12 -0.49 -6.51
C VAL A 16 8.99 -0.29 -5.26
N ASN A 17 8.46 -0.58 -4.07
CA ASN A 17 9.22 -0.43 -2.84
C ASN A 17 10.39 -1.43 -2.73
N LEU A 18 10.27 -2.63 -3.29
CA LEU A 18 11.38 -3.60 -3.36
C LEU A 18 12.47 -3.11 -4.31
N GLU A 19 12.11 -2.62 -5.50
CA GLU A 19 13.07 -2.03 -6.45
C GLU A 19 13.83 -0.86 -5.85
N ARG A 20 13.15 0.00 -5.07
CA ARG A 20 13.79 1.11 -4.35
C ARG A 20 14.86 0.66 -3.34
N LYS A 21 14.84 -0.58 -2.83
CA LYS A 21 15.91 -1.11 -1.98
C LYS A 21 17.23 -1.26 -2.75
N PHE A 22 17.14 -1.46 -4.06
CA PHE A 22 18.29 -1.62 -4.95
C PHE A 22 18.61 -0.35 -5.77
N ASN A 23 17.99 0.78 -5.41
CA ASN A 23 18.25 2.08 -6.01
C ASN A 23 19.14 2.92 -5.06
N PRO A 24 20.20 3.63 -5.55
CA PRO A 24 20.99 4.54 -4.73
C PRO A 24 20.15 5.57 -3.98
N ASP A 25 19.12 6.11 -4.63
CA ASP A 25 18.18 7.07 -4.06
C ASP A 25 17.05 6.45 -3.23
N GLY A 26 17.03 5.14 -3.10
CA GLY A 26 16.08 4.44 -2.25
C GLY A 26 16.44 4.48 -0.77
N GLY A 27 15.55 4.01 0.07
CA GLY A 27 15.75 3.99 1.53
C GLY A 27 14.94 2.91 2.24
N ASP A 28 14.83 3.08 3.54
CA ASP A 28 13.97 2.23 4.35
C ASP A 28 12.51 2.61 4.12
N THR A 29 11.63 1.61 4.14
CA THR A 29 10.19 1.80 4.01
C THR A 29 9.49 1.49 5.33
N LEU A 30 8.71 2.43 5.83
CA LEU A 30 7.76 2.20 6.90
C LEU A 30 6.40 1.84 6.28
N ALA A 31 5.95 0.62 6.48
CA ALA A 31 4.69 0.12 5.97
C ALA A 31 3.65 0.04 7.10
N ILE A 32 2.55 0.76 6.96
CA ILE A 32 1.54 0.91 8.00
C ILE A 32 0.17 0.52 7.47
N ARG A 33 -0.58 -0.20 8.29
CA ARG A 33 -2.02 -0.41 8.15
C ARG A 33 -2.70 -0.11 9.47
N LYS A 34 -3.95 0.37 9.47
CA LYS A 34 -4.64 0.77 10.72
C LYS A 34 -4.61 -0.34 11.78
N LYS A 35 -4.71 -1.61 11.38
CA LYS A 35 -4.58 -2.78 12.28
C LYS A 35 -3.26 -3.51 12.03
N LYS A 36 -2.34 -3.54 13.01
CA LYS A 36 -1.00 -4.14 12.91
C LYS A 36 -1.00 -5.61 12.45
N ASN A 37 -1.87 -6.45 12.98
CA ASN A 37 -1.97 -7.85 12.57
C ASN A 37 -2.32 -8.01 11.07
N LYS A 38 -3.07 -7.08 10.50
CA LYS A 38 -3.40 -7.06 9.08
C LYS A 38 -2.23 -6.61 8.20
N THR A 39 -1.35 -5.74 8.71
CA THR A 39 -0.12 -5.34 8.00
C THR A 39 0.76 -6.56 7.73
N THR A 40 0.97 -7.40 8.74
CA THR A 40 1.76 -8.64 8.58
C THR A 40 1.08 -9.63 7.64
N GLN A 41 -0.26 -9.73 7.66
CA GLN A 41 -1.00 -10.66 6.80
C GLN A 41 -1.05 -10.24 5.33
N SER A 42 -0.97 -8.96 5.02
CA SER A 42 -1.02 -8.45 3.64
C SER A 42 0.36 -8.04 3.14
N ILE A 43 0.88 -6.90 3.58
CA ILE A 43 2.11 -6.30 3.03
C ILE A 43 3.32 -7.21 3.20
N HIS A 44 3.53 -7.71 4.42
CA HIS A 44 4.68 -8.58 4.72
C HIS A 44 4.68 -9.84 3.86
N LYS A 45 3.49 -10.47 3.72
CA LYS A 45 3.33 -11.66 2.88
C LYS A 45 3.70 -11.36 1.44
N GLU A 46 3.18 -10.26 0.88
CA GLU A 46 3.42 -9.85 -0.50
C GLU A 46 4.92 -9.63 -0.78
N ILE A 47 5.60 -8.92 0.12
CA ILE A 47 7.06 -8.74 0.00
C ILE A 47 7.80 -10.07 0.06
N CYS A 48 7.41 -10.99 0.95
CA CYS A 48 8.02 -12.32 1.02
C CYS A 48 7.80 -13.12 -0.27
N GLU A 49 6.63 -13.01 -0.90
CA GLU A 49 6.34 -13.65 -2.19
C GLU A 49 7.20 -13.08 -3.31
N LEU A 50 7.34 -11.75 -3.39
CA LEU A 50 8.24 -11.10 -4.34
C LEU A 50 9.70 -11.51 -4.14
N LEU A 51 10.17 -11.57 -2.89
CA LEU A 51 11.52 -12.04 -2.60
C LEU A 51 11.76 -13.49 -3.05
N ASN A 52 10.73 -14.35 -3.03
CA ASN A 52 10.81 -15.70 -3.56
C ASN A 52 10.80 -15.70 -5.10
N ILE A 53 9.90 -14.96 -5.74
CA ILE A 53 9.78 -14.86 -7.21
C ILE A 53 11.10 -14.40 -7.82
N TYR A 54 11.75 -13.39 -7.23
CA TYR A 54 13.02 -12.85 -7.72
C TYR A 54 14.26 -13.55 -7.18
N ASN A 55 14.13 -14.67 -6.43
CA ASN A 55 15.22 -15.39 -5.78
C ASN A 55 16.09 -14.52 -4.84
N LEU A 56 15.50 -13.50 -4.24
CA LEU A 56 16.17 -12.53 -3.36
C LEU A 56 16.10 -12.90 -1.88
N ARG A 57 15.27 -13.87 -1.49
CA ARG A 57 15.02 -14.24 -0.08
C ARG A 57 16.29 -14.50 0.71
N LYS A 58 17.27 -15.15 0.10
CA LYS A 58 18.57 -15.48 0.73
C LYS A 58 19.39 -14.27 1.18
N PHE A 59 19.13 -13.10 0.60
CA PHE A 59 19.83 -11.84 0.90
C PHE A 59 19.16 -11.01 2.01
N PHE A 60 18.04 -11.46 2.54
CA PHE A 60 17.28 -10.74 3.57
C PHE A 60 17.10 -11.57 4.84
N ASN A 61 17.16 -10.90 5.99
CA ASN A 61 16.68 -11.39 7.27
C ASN A 61 15.19 -11.05 7.37
N ILE A 62 14.37 -12.04 7.67
CA ILE A 62 12.91 -11.90 7.70
C ILE A 62 12.40 -12.18 9.09
N SER A 63 11.76 -11.19 9.71
CA SER A 63 11.03 -11.30 10.96
C SER A 63 9.59 -10.79 10.79
N LYS A 64 8.74 -10.95 11.79
CA LYS A 64 7.34 -10.48 11.71
C LYS A 64 7.20 -8.97 11.56
N SER A 65 8.10 -8.19 12.14
CA SER A 65 8.05 -6.72 12.14
C SER A 65 9.03 -6.06 11.18
N LYS A 66 9.98 -6.84 10.61
CA LYS A 66 11.05 -6.27 9.79
C LYS A 66 11.55 -7.27 8.76
N ILE A 67 11.79 -6.79 7.55
CA ILE A 67 12.55 -7.48 6.51
C ILE A 67 13.75 -6.59 6.19
N GLU A 68 14.98 -7.07 6.41
CA GLU A 68 16.20 -6.27 6.29
C GLU A 68 17.27 -6.98 5.47
N SER A 69 17.98 -6.24 4.62
CA SER A 69 19.12 -6.79 3.87
C SER A 69 20.21 -7.30 4.81
N LYS A 70 20.79 -8.48 4.52
CA LYS A 70 21.92 -9.04 5.29
C LYS A 70 23.19 -8.25 5.09
N SER A 71 23.41 -7.75 3.89
CA SER A 71 24.58 -6.95 3.52
C SER A 71 24.19 -5.50 3.30
N LEU A 72 25.19 -4.61 3.23
CA LEU A 72 24.98 -3.22 2.87
C LEU A 72 24.64 -3.13 1.38
N ILE A 73 23.61 -2.33 1.06
CA ILE A 73 23.24 -1.95 -0.29
C ILE A 73 23.49 -0.46 -0.40
N PHE A 74 24.40 -0.05 -1.30
CA PHE A 74 24.86 1.35 -1.39
C PHE A 74 25.33 1.92 -0.04
N GLY A 75 26.11 1.12 0.72
CA GLY A 75 26.70 1.53 1.99
C GLY A 75 25.75 1.55 3.20
N LYS A 76 24.50 1.16 3.04
CA LYS A 76 23.49 1.12 4.12
C LYS A 76 22.73 -0.20 4.14
N LYS A 77 22.24 -0.61 5.31
CA LYS A 77 21.18 -1.62 5.41
C LYS A 77 19.90 -1.05 4.79
N ARG A 78 19.13 -1.92 4.17
CA ARG A 78 17.83 -1.57 3.57
C ARG A 78 16.73 -2.41 4.20
N ALA A 79 15.70 -1.76 4.70
CA ALA A 79 14.65 -2.44 5.45
C ALA A 79 13.24 -2.05 5.02
N PHE A 80 12.33 -2.99 5.27
CA PHE A 80 10.90 -2.75 5.45
C PHE A 80 10.58 -2.94 6.92
N VAL A 81 9.88 -2.00 7.52
CA VAL A 81 9.37 -2.10 8.89
C VAL A 81 7.86 -2.04 8.86
N PHE A 82 7.21 -2.94 9.61
CA PHE A 82 5.77 -3.15 9.59
C PHE A 82 5.15 -2.73 10.91
N GLU A 83 4.29 -1.69 10.87
CA GLU A 83 3.63 -1.15 12.06
C GLU A 83 2.11 -1.08 11.93
N GLY A 84 1.45 -0.95 13.08
CA GLY A 84 0.03 -0.64 13.18
C GLY A 84 -0.19 0.85 13.39
N GLY A 85 -1.18 1.41 12.72
CA GLY A 85 -1.55 2.83 12.83
C GLY A 85 -2.63 3.10 13.89
N HIS A 86 -2.69 2.35 14.99
CA HIS A 86 -3.67 2.61 16.05
C HIS A 86 -3.36 3.88 16.83
N ASP A 87 -2.09 4.11 17.15
CA ASP A 87 -1.60 5.35 17.74
C ASP A 87 -0.47 5.91 16.90
N THR A 88 -0.81 6.86 16.06
CA THR A 88 0.15 7.50 15.14
C THR A 88 1.16 8.38 15.87
N ARG A 89 0.91 8.75 17.15
CA ARG A 89 1.83 9.54 17.97
C ARG A 89 3.12 8.78 18.30
N ASP A 90 3.04 7.46 18.44
CA ASP A 90 4.20 6.61 18.70
C ASP A 90 5.13 6.50 17.48
N LEU A 91 4.62 6.86 16.29
CA LEU A 91 5.34 6.75 15.03
C LEU A 91 6.33 7.92 14.78
N LYS A 92 6.40 8.91 15.67
CA LYS A 92 7.38 10.03 15.57
C LYS A 92 8.84 9.57 15.60
N SER A 93 9.13 8.41 16.17
CA SER A 93 10.47 7.79 16.19
C SER A 93 10.95 7.33 14.81
N TYR A 94 10.07 7.27 13.81
CA TYR A 94 10.36 6.77 12.46
C TYR A 94 10.78 7.87 11.47
N ALA A 95 11.27 9.01 11.96
CA ALA A 95 11.69 10.15 11.14
C ALA A 95 12.82 9.84 10.12
N HIS A 96 13.56 8.74 10.32
CA HIS A 96 14.65 8.29 9.46
C HIS A 96 14.21 7.44 8.26
N PHE A 97 12.92 7.09 8.16
CA PHE A 97 12.41 6.37 7.00
C PHE A 97 12.30 7.32 5.80
N LYS A 98 12.68 6.83 4.64
CA LYS A 98 12.59 7.58 3.39
C LYS A 98 11.23 7.41 2.73
N ASP A 99 10.71 6.19 2.77
CA ASP A 99 9.45 5.85 2.13
C ASP A 99 8.39 5.46 3.16
N LEU A 100 7.17 5.95 2.97
CA LEU A 100 6.00 5.60 3.77
C LEU A 100 4.99 4.86 2.89
N TRP A 101 4.54 3.69 3.33
CA TRP A 101 3.48 2.94 2.68
C TRP A 101 2.26 2.82 3.58
N LEU A 102 1.18 3.47 3.20
CA LEU A 102 -0.12 3.43 3.88
C LEU A 102 -1.06 2.46 3.13
N GLU A 103 -1.24 1.28 3.68
CA GLU A 103 -2.16 0.27 3.14
C GLU A 103 -3.57 0.52 3.66
N GLU A 104 -4.55 0.50 2.76
CA GLU A 104 -5.93 0.90 3.04
C GLU A 104 -6.01 2.31 3.65
N ALA A 105 -5.39 3.28 2.96
CA ALA A 105 -5.28 4.67 3.42
C ALA A 105 -6.63 5.30 3.77
N ASN A 106 -7.72 4.84 3.16
CA ASN A 106 -9.08 5.24 3.49
C ASN A 106 -9.52 4.91 4.93
N GLN A 107 -8.81 4.03 5.64
CA GLN A 107 -9.11 3.72 7.05
C GLN A 107 -8.46 4.69 8.05
N PHE A 108 -7.53 5.53 7.60
CA PHE A 108 -6.90 6.55 8.43
C PHE A 108 -7.75 7.82 8.45
N SER A 109 -7.70 8.57 9.55
CA SER A 109 -8.29 9.90 9.62
C SER A 109 -7.38 10.95 8.97
N SER A 110 -7.93 12.14 8.68
CA SER A 110 -7.12 13.28 8.24
C SER A 110 -6.00 13.61 9.23
N ASP A 111 -6.33 13.56 10.53
CA ASP A 111 -5.40 13.88 11.61
C ASP A 111 -4.23 12.87 11.69
N ASP A 112 -4.52 11.57 11.46
CA ASP A 112 -3.45 10.55 11.36
C ASP A 112 -2.45 10.93 10.26
N ILE A 113 -2.93 11.35 9.11
CA ILE A 113 -2.11 11.71 7.95
C ILE A 113 -1.32 12.99 8.20
N GLU A 114 -1.93 13.98 8.85
CA GLU A 114 -1.29 15.24 9.23
C GLU A 114 -0.16 15.04 10.25
N MET A 115 -0.21 13.95 11.03
CA MET A 115 0.88 13.57 11.90
C MET A 115 1.95 12.72 11.22
N LEU A 116 1.54 11.77 10.36
CA LEU A 116 2.44 10.80 9.75
C LEU A 116 3.33 11.41 8.67
N ILE A 117 2.76 12.14 7.71
CA ILE A 117 3.52 12.66 6.57
C ILE A 117 4.65 13.61 7.01
N PRO A 118 4.43 14.58 7.91
CA PRO A 118 5.49 15.46 8.36
C PRO A 118 6.59 14.77 9.18
N THR A 119 6.37 13.54 9.64
CA THR A 119 7.45 12.77 10.32
C THR A 119 8.48 12.22 9.33
N MET A 120 8.11 12.08 8.06
CA MET A 120 9.01 11.61 6.99
C MET A 120 9.92 12.78 6.56
N ARG A 121 11.15 12.81 7.06
CA ARG A 121 12.07 13.96 6.89
C ARG A 121 13.21 13.69 5.92
N GLU A 122 13.38 12.46 5.45
CA GLU A 122 14.43 12.12 4.51
C GLU A 122 14.16 12.71 3.12
N HIS A 123 15.16 13.42 2.58
CA HIS A 123 15.07 14.03 1.25
C HIS A 123 14.84 12.98 0.15
N GLY A 124 13.96 13.28 -0.80
CA GLY A 124 13.65 12.41 -1.93
C GLY A 124 12.84 11.15 -1.55
N GLY A 125 12.17 11.20 -0.40
CA GLY A 125 11.24 10.16 0.04
C GLY A 125 9.90 10.21 -0.71
N SER A 126 9.16 9.11 -0.65
CA SER A 126 7.85 8.98 -1.30
C SER A 126 6.81 8.43 -0.34
N VAL A 127 5.56 8.87 -0.53
CA VAL A 127 4.40 8.33 0.19
C VAL A 127 3.55 7.52 -0.78
N TYR A 128 3.40 6.24 -0.50
CA TYR A 128 2.58 5.31 -1.27
C TYR A 128 1.29 5.05 -0.50
N MET A 129 0.16 5.20 -1.16
CA MET A 129 -1.15 4.96 -0.57
C MET A 129 -1.93 3.99 -1.43
N SER A 130 -2.44 2.90 -0.85
CA SER A 130 -3.48 2.09 -1.46
C SER A 130 -4.84 2.46 -0.86
N SER A 131 -5.85 2.59 -1.68
CA SER A 131 -7.21 2.86 -1.23
C SER A 131 -8.24 2.20 -2.15
N ASN A 132 -9.35 1.76 -1.55
CA ASN A 132 -10.58 1.52 -2.29
C ASN A 132 -11.28 2.86 -2.57
N PRO A 133 -12.28 2.91 -3.49
CA PRO A 133 -13.05 4.10 -3.74
C PRO A 133 -13.65 4.69 -2.47
N VAL A 134 -13.64 6.01 -2.39
CA VAL A 134 -14.15 6.80 -1.27
C VAL A 134 -15.07 7.92 -1.79
N PRO A 135 -16.06 8.40 -0.99
CA PRO A 135 -16.91 9.50 -1.40
C PRO A 135 -16.11 10.81 -1.52
N LYS A 136 -16.61 11.75 -2.31
CA LYS A 136 -15.99 13.08 -2.51
C LYS A 136 -15.82 13.88 -1.21
N SER A 137 -16.65 13.58 -0.21
CA SER A 137 -16.53 14.18 1.12
C SER A 137 -15.31 13.72 1.92
N HIS A 138 -14.71 12.58 1.56
CA HIS A 138 -13.59 11.97 2.26
C HIS A 138 -12.31 12.79 2.10
N TRP A 139 -11.45 12.83 3.14
CA TRP A 139 -10.20 13.60 3.16
C TRP A 139 -9.24 13.20 2.02
N LEU A 140 -9.17 11.90 1.70
CA LEU A 140 -8.30 11.36 0.63
C LEU A 140 -8.71 11.93 -0.74
N TYR A 141 -10.02 12.00 -1.02
CA TYR A 141 -10.53 12.62 -2.24
C TYR A 141 -10.15 14.10 -2.28
N LYS A 142 -10.53 14.85 -1.24
CA LYS A 142 -10.29 16.31 -1.19
C LYS A 142 -8.82 16.70 -1.28
N ARG A 143 -7.93 15.92 -0.67
CA ARG A 143 -6.51 16.24 -0.59
C ARG A 143 -5.72 15.79 -1.81
N TYR A 144 -6.05 14.64 -2.39
CA TYR A 144 -5.29 14.03 -3.47
C TYR A 144 -6.08 13.87 -4.77
N LEU A 145 -7.22 13.19 -4.74
CA LEU A 145 -7.95 12.86 -5.98
C LEU A 145 -8.51 14.10 -6.69
N ALA A 146 -8.94 15.10 -5.96
CA ALA A 146 -9.38 16.38 -6.51
C ALA A 146 -8.21 17.29 -6.98
N ASN A 147 -6.96 16.88 -6.77
CA ASN A 147 -5.76 17.63 -7.11
C ASN A 147 -4.80 16.81 -8.00
N GLU A 148 -5.35 16.03 -8.91
CA GLU A 148 -4.57 15.14 -9.79
C GLU A 148 -3.63 15.90 -10.74
N ASP A 149 -3.89 17.18 -11.02
CA ASP A 149 -3.01 18.05 -11.82
C ASP A 149 -1.74 18.50 -11.07
N ASN A 150 -1.64 18.24 -9.77
CA ASN A 150 -0.46 18.59 -8.99
C ASN A 150 0.70 17.64 -9.38
N PRO A 151 1.83 18.15 -9.89
CA PRO A 151 2.96 17.31 -10.34
C PRO A 151 3.62 16.49 -9.22
N ALA A 152 3.34 16.79 -7.95
CA ALA A 152 3.82 16.00 -6.81
C ALA A 152 2.91 14.81 -6.50
N ILE A 153 1.76 14.67 -7.18
CA ILE A 153 0.77 13.62 -6.96
C ILE A 153 0.70 12.75 -8.21
N CYS A 154 0.88 11.44 -8.03
CA CYS A 154 0.65 10.45 -9.07
C CYS A 154 -0.51 9.55 -8.66
N ILE A 155 -1.60 9.58 -9.42
CA ILE A 155 -2.78 8.75 -9.18
C ILE A 155 -2.84 7.62 -10.20
N ILE A 156 -2.78 6.39 -9.70
CA ILE A 156 -2.96 5.18 -10.50
C ILE A 156 -4.36 4.65 -10.19
N LYS A 157 -5.25 4.75 -11.18
CA LYS A 157 -6.61 4.20 -11.12
C LYS A 157 -6.62 2.87 -11.87
N SER A 158 -7.18 1.83 -11.26
CA SER A 158 -7.34 0.52 -11.89
C SER A 158 -8.60 -0.19 -11.41
N THR A 159 -9.07 -1.11 -12.22
CA THR A 159 -10.21 -1.98 -11.93
C THR A 159 -9.75 -3.43 -11.92
N TYR A 160 -10.63 -4.34 -11.52
CA TYR A 160 -10.33 -5.77 -11.57
C TYR A 160 -10.04 -6.29 -13.00
N HIS A 161 -10.47 -5.58 -14.05
CA HIS A 161 -10.15 -5.90 -15.44
C HIS A 161 -8.67 -5.73 -15.78
N ASP A 162 -7.97 -4.85 -15.06
CA ASP A 162 -6.56 -4.56 -15.29
C ASP A 162 -5.62 -5.61 -14.68
N ASN A 163 -6.17 -6.59 -13.94
CA ASN A 163 -5.40 -7.67 -13.33
C ASN A 163 -5.57 -9.00 -14.11
N PRO A 164 -4.65 -9.35 -15.02
CA PRO A 164 -4.77 -10.56 -15.82
C PRO A 164 -4.60 -11.86 -15.00
N PHE A 165 -4.09 -11.75 -13.78
CA PHE A 165 -3.84 -12.90 -12.89
C PHE A 165 -4.98 -13.14 -11.88
N LEU A 166 -6.00 -12.30 -11.90
CA LEU A 166 -7.12 -12.43 -10.98
C LEU A 166 -7.82 -13.78 -11.16
N ASN A 167 -7.90 -14.55 -10.06
CA ASN A 167 -8.49 -15.89 -10.04
C ASN A 167 -7.95 -16.85 -11.14
N GLY A 168 -6.63 -16.77 -11.41
CA GLY A 168 -6.02 -17.60 -12.45
C GLY A 168 -6.46 -17.24 -13.89
N GLY A 169 -6.96 -16.03 -14.09
CA GLY A 169 -7.50 -15.54 -15.38
C GLY A 169 -9.02 -15.70 -15.52
N ASP A 170 -9.68 -16.42 -14.61
CA ASP A 170 -11.15 -16.56 -14.61
C ASP A 170 -11.82 -15.43 -13.81
N VAL A 171 -11.88 -14.27 -14.42
CA VAL A 171 -12.48 -13.05 -13.85
C VAL A 171 -13.98 -13.22 -13.61
N GLN A 172 -14.67 -13.97 -14.47
CA GLN A 172 -16.12 -14.17 -14.33
C GLN A 172 -16.45 -14.97 -13.08
N ALA A 173 -15.76 -16.08 -12.85
CA ALA A 173 -15.96 -16.89 -11.64
C ALA A 173 -15.58 -16.11 -10.37
N TRP A 174 -14.58 -15.21 -10.46
CA TRP A 174 -14.25 -14.31 -9.34
C TRP A 174 -15.40 -13.33 -9.05
N LEU A 175 -15.97 -12.70 -10.08
CA LEU A 175 -17.10 -11.79 -9.94
C LEU A 175 -18.33 -12.45 -9.31
N GLU A 176 -18.64 -13.66 -9.72
CA GLU A 176 -19.77 -14.40 -9.15
C GLU A 176 -19.57 -14.71 -7.66
N LYS A 177 -18.36 -15.08 -7.25
CA LYS A 177 -18.02 -15.22 -5.83
C LYS A 177 -18.18 -13.89 -5.07
N GLN A 178 -17.78 -12.77 -5.68
CA GLN A 178 -17.97 -11.47 -5.05
C GLN A 178 -19.46 -11.12 -4.94
N LYS A 179 -20.26 -11.33 -5.97
CA LYS A 179 -21.72 -11.09 -5.93
C LYS A 179 -22.39 -11.87 -4.78
N LEU A 180 -22.01 -13.12 -4.59
CA LEU A 180 -22.50 -13.91 -3.47
C LEU A 180 -22.08 -13.35 -2.11
N ALA A 181 -20.83 -12.91 -1.99
CA ALA A 181 -20.31 -12.34 -0.74
C ALA A 181 -20.98 -11.00 -0.38
N TYR A 182 -21.40 -10.23 -1.38
CA TYR A 182 -22.09 -8.95 -1.22
C TYR A 182 -23.60 -9.04 -1.33
N HIS A 183 -24.18 -10.23 -1.29
CA HIS A 183 -25.63 -10.43 -1.40
C HIS A 183 -26.38 -9.52 -0.41
N GLY A 184 -27.29 -8.68 -0.93
CA GLY A 184 -28.03 -7.68 -0.15
C GLY A 184 -27.26 -6.38 0.13
N ASN A 185 -26.02 -6.24 -0.36
CA ASN A 185 -25.22 -5.01 -0.29
C ASN A 185 -24.74 -4.58 -1.69
N ASP A 186 -25.67 -4.23 -2.55
CA ASP A 186 -25.37 -3.84 -3.94
C ASP A 186 -24.49 -2.59 -4.03
N ILE A 187 -24.67 -1.62 -3.12
CA ILE A 187 -23.83 -0.42 -3.07
C ILE A 187 -22.39 -0.79 -2.75
N GLY A 188 -22.17 -1.62 -1.73
CA GLY A 188 -20.83 -2.10 -1.38
C GLY A 188 -20.17 -2.86 -2.52
N PHE A 189 -20.92 -3.70 -3.25
CA PHE A 189 -20.42 -4.41 -4.42
C PHE A 189 -19.98 -3.47 -5.53
N ARG A 190 -20.80 -2.49 -5.88
CA ARG A 190 -20.50 -1.49 -6.93
C ARG A 190 -19.25 -0.68 -6.60
N ILE A 191 -19.09 -0.25 -5.36
CA ILE A 191 -17.97 0.55 -4.91
C ILE A 191 -16.70 -0.29 -4.77
N GLU A 192 -16.74 -1.34 -3.95
CA GLU A 192 -15.53 -2.07 -3.56
C GLU A 192 -15.07 -3.07 -4.61
N VAL A 193 -15.98 -3.64 -5.40
CA VAL A 193 -15.67 -4.65 -6.42
C VAL A 193 -15.60 -4.04 -7.81
N LEU A 194 -16.63 -3.31 -8.23
CA LEU A 194 -16.66 -2.70 -9.56
C LEU A 194 -15.83 -1.41 -9.65
N GLY A 195 -15.54 -0.77 -8.52
CA GLY A 195 -14.74 0.45 -8.49
C GLY A 195 -15.52 1.71 -8.87
N GLU A 196 -16.85 1.68 -8.75
CA GLU A 196 -17.68 2.83 -9.07
C GLU A 196 -17.44 3.97 -8.07
N GLU A 197 -17.31 5.17 -8.60
CA GLU A 197 -17.25 6.40 -7.79
C GLU A 197 -18.67 6.77 -7.33
N PHE A 198 -18.76 7.39 -6.17
CA PHE A 198 -20.04 7.84 -5.61
C PHE A 198 -19.88 9.19 -4.88
N ASP A 199 -20.95 9.92 -4.83
CA ASP A 199 -21.02 11.24 -4.18
C ASP A 199 -21.27 11.14 -2.67
#